data_0a7fc66d6b651b9e9a8e8349599f3ac2
#
_entry.id   0a7fc66d6b651b9e9a8e8349599f3ac2
#
_cell.length_a   1.000
_cell.length_b   1.000
_cell.length_c   1.000
_cell.angle_alpha   90.00
_cell.angle_beta   90.00
_cell.angle_gamma   90.00
#
_symmetry.space_group_name_H-M   'P 1'
#
loop_
_entity.id
_entity.type
_entity.pdbx_description
1 polymer ?
#
loop_
_entity_poly.entity_id
_entity_poly.type
_entity_poly.pdbx_seq_one_letter_code
_entity_poly.pdbx_strand_id
1 'polypeptide(L)'
;LGPWMIRTLQNRQIGQSVRNDGPQSHLSKSGTPTMGGALILSAIAISTLLWADLSNRYVWVVLIVTLLFGAIGWVDDYRKVIEKNSRGLPSRWKYFWQSVFGLGAAIFLYVTAPSAVETTLILPILKDASIPLGIGFVVLTYFVIVGSSNAVNLTDGLDGLAIMPTVMVGGALGIFCYLSGNVKFADYLLIPYVPGAGELIVFCGALIGAGLGFLWFNTYPAQVFMGDVGALALGAALGTIAVIV
;
A
#
# COMPACT_ATOMS: atom_id res chain seq x y z
N LEU A 1 15.02 3.66 14.87
CA LEU A 1 13.97 4.66 14.55
C LEU A 1 12.68 4.40 15.34
N GLY A 2 12.19 3.14 15.43
CA GLY A 2 10.91 2.79 16.08
C GLY A 2 10.72 3.36 17.49
N PRO A 3 11.59 3.04 18.47
CA PRO A 3 11.43 3.54 19.85
C PRO A 3 11.48 5.07 19.96
N TRP A 4 12.30 5.72 19.12
CA TRP A 4 12.38 7.18 19.09
C TRP A 4 11.09 7.80 18.57
N MET A 5 10.54 7.26 17.50
CA MET A 5 9.30 7.77 16.91
C MET A 5 8.10 7.54 17.85
N ILE A 6 7.99 6.35 18.46
CA ILE A 6 6.94 6.05 19.44
C ILE A 6 6.98 7.05 20.59
N ARG A 7 8.16 7.31 21.16
CA ARG A 7 8.33 8.33 22.21
C ARG A 7 7.93 9.73 21.73
N THR A 8 8.26 10.09 20.50
CA THR A 8 7.91 11.39 19.93
C THR A 8 6.40 11.53 19.75
N LEU A 9 5.72 10.48 19.28
CA LEU A 9 4.27 10.45 19.15
C LEU A 9 3.57 10.51 20.52
N GLN A 10 4.08 9.76 21.51
CA GLN A 10 3.58 9.80 22.89
C GLN A 10 3.74 11.20 23.52
N ASN A 11 4.90 11.81 23.40
CA ASN A 11 5.17 13.13 23.96
C ASN A 11 4.30 14.23 23.34
N ARG A 12 3.87 14.07 22.09
CA ARG A 12 2.95 14.99 21.41
C ARG A 12 1.48 14.67 21.66
N GLN A 13 1.18 13.72 22.54
CA GLN A 13 -0.20 13.25 22.83
C GLN A 13 -0.97 12.87 21.56
N ILE A 14 -0.30 12.32 20.57
CA ILE A 14 -0.87 11.83 19.31
C ILE A 14 -1.47 10.44 19.59
N GLY A 15 -2.47 10.37 20.45
CA GLY A 15 -3.17 9.14 20.81
C GLY A 15 -4.54 9.06 20.12
N GLN A 16 -4.97 7.84 19.84
CA GLN A 16 -6.26 7.59 19.23
C GLN A 16 -7.41 8.04 20.17
N SER A 17 -8.32 8.86 19.67
CA SER A 17 -9.59 9.13 20.34
C SER A 17 -10.54 7.97 20.05
N VAL A 18 -10.81 7.14 21.06
CA VAL A 18 -11.75 6.03 20.93
C VAL A 18 -13.18 6.59 20.89
N ARG A 19 -13.99 6.14 19.93
CA ARG A 19 -15.42 6.47 19.86
C ARG A 19 -16.15 5.78 21.02
N ASN A 20 -17.08 6.49 21.65
CA ASN A 20 -17.88 5.96 22.76
C ASN A 20 -18.85 4.84 22.35
N ASP A 21 -19.08 4.67 21.04
CA ASP A 21 -20.03 3.70 20.47
C ASP A 21 -19.37 2.35 20.14
N GLY A 22 -18.08 2.17 20.44
CA GLY A 22 -17.31 0.97 20.17
C GLY A 22 -17.33 -0.07 21.30
N PRO A 23 -16.82 -1.31 21.06
CA PRO A 23 -16.69 -2.32 22.10
C PRO A 23 -15.88 -1.81 23.30
N GLN A 24 -16.28 -2.19 24.52
CA GLN A 24 -15.61 -1.74 25.76
C GLN A 24 -14.11 -2.13 25.82
N SER A 25 -13.72 -3.21 25.14
CA SER A 25 -12.32 -3.61 24.99
C SER A 25 -11.44 -2.57 24.29
N HIS A 26 -12.04 -1.65 23.52
CA HIS A 26 -11.30 -0.59 22.83
C HIS A 26 -11.00 0.60 23.75
N LEU A 27 -11.70 0.74 24.87
CA LEU A 27 -11.45 1.81 25.86
C LEU A 27 -10.07 1.68 26.52
N SER A 28 -9.58 0.46 26.69
CA SER A 28 -8.23 0.20 27.23
C SER A 28 -7.10 0.66 26.27
N LYS A 29 -7.41 0.90 25.00
CA LYS A 29 -6.48 1.37 23.94
C LYS A 29 -6.42 2.89 23.82
N SER A 30 -7.22 3.59 24.63
CA SER A 30 -7.19 5.07 24.66
C SER A 30 -5.80 5.55 25.07
N GLY A 31 -5.21 6.43 24.25
CA GLY A 31 -3.87 6.95 24.50
C GLY A 31 -2.73 6.22 23.78
N THR A 32 -2.98 5.05 23.15
CA THR A 32 -1.97 4.42 22.28
C THR A 32 -1.69 5.33 21.08
N PRO A 33 -0.42 5.67 20.80
CA PRO A 33 -0.07 6.53 19.67
C PRO A 33 -0.52 5.92 18.34
N THR A 34 -0.99 6.75 17.44
CA THR A 34 -1.34 6.39 16.05
C THR A 34 -0.39 7.07 15.06
N MET A 35 -0.61 6.91 13.75
CA MET A 35 0.25 7.41 12.67
C MET A 35 1.59 6.67 12.53
N GLY A 36 1.70 5.45 13.07
CA GLY A 36 2.88 4.59 12.88
C GLY A 36 3.16 4.24 11.42
N GLY A 37 2.15 4.36 10.56
CA GLY A 37 2.31 4.23 9.11
C GLY A 37 3.37 5.16 8.51
N ALA A 38 3.59 6.34 9.10
CA ALA A 38 4.64 7.25 8.65
C ALA A 38 6.04 6.63 8.78
N LEU A 39 6.29 5.81 9.81
CA LEU A 39 7.55 5.07 9.96
C LEU A 39 7.70 4.02 8.86
N ILE A 40 6.63 3.28 8.57
CA ILE A 40 6.62 2.27 7.51
C ILE A 40 6.96 2.93 6.17
N LEU A 41 6.23 4.01 5.82
CA LEU A 41 6.43 4.73 4.55
C LEU A 41 7.82 5.33 4.42
N SER A 42 8.35 5.91 5.50
CA SER A 42 9.72 6.42 5.50
C SER A 42 10.75 5.33 5.24
N ALA A 43 10.59 4.16 5.90
CA ALA A 43 11.49 3.03 5.70
C ALA A 43 11.41 2.49 4.26
N ILE A 44 10.19 2.32 3.72
CA ILE A 44 9.99 1.89 2.33
C ILE A 44 10.60 2.89 1.36
N ALA A 45 10.30 4.19 1.52
CA ALA A 45 10.79 5.22 0.60
C ALA A 45 12.31 5.30 0.60
N ILE A 46 12.94 5.36 1.78
CA ILE A 46 14.40 5.43 1.90
C ILE A 46 15.05 4.17 1.29
N SER A 47 14.56 2.98 1.64
CA SER A 47 15.13 1.73 1.12
C SER A 47 14.96 1.63 -0.39
N THR A 48 13.79 1.97 -0.94
CA THR A 48 13.56 1.95 -2.39
C THR A 48 14.46 2.95 -3.11
N LEU A 49 14.58 4.18 -2.62
CA LEU A 49 15.43 5.21 -3.25
C LEU A 49 16.93 4.87 -3.19
N LEU A 50 17.37 4.10 -2.19
CA LEU A 50 18.78 3.69 -2.06
C LEU A 50 19.14 2.46 -2.89
N TRP A 51 18.22 1.55 -3.11
CA TRP A 51 18.53 0.23 -3.64
C TRP A 51 17.88 -0.08 -4.99
N ALA A 52 16.80 0.62 -5.37
CA ALA A 52 16.14 0.37 -6.64
C ALA A 52 16.79 1.15 -7.80
N ASP A 53 16.64 0.60 -8.99
CA ASP A 53 16.97 1.32 -10.22
C ASP A 53 15.97 2.46 -10.46
N LEU A 54 16.42 3.69 -10.20
CA LEU A 54 15.60 4.89 -10.34
C LEU A 54 15.33 5.27 -11.80
N SER A 55 15.91 4.61 -12.78
CA SER A 55 15.53 4.74 -14.20
C SER A 55 14.24 3.99 -14.53
N ASN A 56 13.83 3.05 -13.67
CA ASN A 56 12.66 2.22 -13.87
C ASN A 56 11.36 2.96 -13.54
N ARG A 57 10.46 3.07 -14.53
CA ARG A 57 9.16 3.74 -14.38
C ARG A 57 8.26 3.12 -13.32
N TYR A 58 8.26 1.79 -13.18
CA TYR A 58 7.39 1.10 -12.23
C TYR A 58 7.76 1.40 -10.78
N VAL A 59 9.05 1.54 -10.48
CA VAL A 59 9.53 1.96 -9.16
C VAL A 59 8.92 3.30 -8.78
N TRP A 60 8.94 4.28 -9.70
CA TRP A 60 8.35 5.59 -9.46
C TRP A 60 6.83 5.55 -9.31
N VAL A 61 6.14 4.79 -10.16
CA VAL A 61 4.68 4.69 -10.07
C VAL A 61 4.27 4.13 -8.71
N VAL A 62 4.84 3.00 -8.31
CA VAL A 62 4.51 2.37 -7.02
C VAL A 62 4.88 3.28 -5.86
N LEU A 63 6.07 3.89 -5.86
CA LEU A 63 6.52 4.78 -4.80
C LEU A 63 5.63 6.04 -4.69
N ILE A 64 5.35 6.71 -5.81
CA ILE A 64 4.52 7.91 -5.83
C ILE A 64 3.08 7.61 -5.38
N VAL A 65 2.46 6.54 -5.90
CA VAL A 65 1.12 6.14 -5.48
C VAL A 65 1.09 5.86 -3.98
N THR A 66 2.06 5.11 -3.47
CA THR A 66 2.18 4.81 -2.04
C THR A 66 2.25 6.08 -1.20
N LEU A 67 3.08 7.04 -1.58
CA LEU A 67 3.25 8.29 -0.84
C LEU A 67 2.02 9.20 -0.95
N LEU A 68 1.37 9.28 -2.11
CA LEU A 68 0.17 10.09 -2.31
C LEU A 68 -1.02 9.54 -1.50
N PHE A 69 -1.21 8.21 -1.48
CA PHE A 69 -2.25 7.61 -0.63
C PHE A 69 -1.90 7.72 0.86
N GLY A 70 -0.62 7.64 1.21
CA GLY A 70 -0.13 7.94 2.55
C GLY A 70 -0.42 9.39 2.97
N ALA A 71 -0.27 10.34 2.07
CA ALA A 71 -0.60 11.75 2.32
C ALA A 71 -2.10 11.96 2.59
N ILE A 72 -2.99 11.26 1.86
CA ILE A 72 -4.43 11.29 2.16
C ILE A 72 -4.67 10.77 3.59
N GLY A 73 -4.09 9.63 3.94
CA GLY A 73 -4.21 9.06 5.28
C GLY A 73 -3.62 9.97 6.35
N TRP A 74 -2.51 10.63 6.07
CA TRP A 74 -1.89 11.58 6.99
C TRP A 74 -2.81 12.78 7.29
N VAL A 75 -3.47 13.34 6.27
CA VAL A 75 -4.46 14.42 6.45
C VAL A 75 -5.64 13.94 7.29
N ASP A 76 -6.11 12.70 7.06
CA ASP A 76 -7.21 12.11 7.82
C ASP A 76 -6.84 11.93 9.29
N ASP A 77 -5.70 11.29 9.57
CA ASP A 77 -5.20 11.06 10.92
C ASP A 77 -4.85 12.37 11.64
N TYR A 78 -4.27 13.34 10.95
CA TYR A 78 -3.96 14.66 11.50
C TYR A 78 -5.23 15.35 12.02
N ARG A 79 -6.31 15.33 11.24
CA ARG A 79 -7.59 15.89 11.67
C ARG A 79 -8.19 15.18 12.87
N LYS A 80 -8.11 13.84 12.88
CA LYS A 80 -8.63 13.04 14.01
C LYS A 80 -7.90 13.31 15.31
N VAL A 81 -6.58 13.46 15.24
CA VAL A 81 -5.71 13.50 16.41
C VAL A 81 -5.40 14.92 16.86
N ILE A 82 -4.97 15.77 15.93
CA ILE A 82 -4.51 17.14 16.28
C ILE A 82 -5.71 18.10 16.38
N GLU A 83 -6.61 18.07 15.40
CA GLU A 83 -7.81 18.89 15.42
C GLU A 83 -8.92 18.33 16.34
N LYS A 84 -8.68 17.11 16.92
CA LYS A 84 -9.65 16.38 17.77
C LYS A 84 -11.02 16.20 17.10
N ASN A 85 -11.02 16.15 15.76
CA ASN A 85 -12.21 15.93 14.97
C ASN A 85 -12.38 14.42 14.69
N SER A 86 -13.21 13.76 15.49
CA SER A 86 -13.44 12.30 15.39
C SER A 86 -13.94 11.83 14.01
N ARG A 87 -14.45 12.73 13.16
CA ARG A 87 -14.90 12.42 11.79
C ARG A 87 -13.77 12.40 10.77
N GLY A 88 -12.59 12.99 11.08
CA GLY A 88 -11.45 13.07 10.20
C GLY A 88 -11.74 13.79 8.87
N LEU A 89 -11.18 13.30 7.79
CA LEU A 89 -11.46 13.81 6.44
C LEU A 89 -12.82 13.29 5.96
N PRO A 90 -13.75 14.17 5.50
CA PRO A 90 -15.03 13.71 4.97
C PRO A 90 -14.86 12.67 3.86
N SER A 91 -15.63 11.57 3.92
CA SER A 91 -15.47 10.42 3.01
C SER A 91 -15.47 10.79 1.52
N ARG A 92 -16.26 11.80 1.15
CA ARG A 92 -16.31 12.33 -0.24
C ARG A 92 -14.97 12.89 -0.70
N TRP A 93 -14.24 13.60 0.15
CA TRP A 93 -12.92 14.15 -0.18
C TRP A 93 -11.83 13.10 -0.16
N LYS A 94 -11.90 12.14 0.79
CA LYS A 94 -11.01 10.99 0.84
C LYS A 94 -11.13 10.18 -0.47
N TYR A 95 -12.36 9.83 -0.85
CA TYR A 95 -12.62 9.10 -2.10
C TYR A 95 -12.26 9.91 -3.36
N PHE A 96 -12.50 11.20 -3.36
CA PHE A 96 -12.13 12.09 -4.48
C PHE A 96 -10.62 12.06 -4.75
N TRP A 97 -9.80 12.26 -3.72
CA TRP A 97 -8.34 12.24 -3.90
C TRP A 97 -7.81 10.86 -4.22
N GLN A 98 -8.34 9.81 -3.63
CA GLN A 98 -8.02 8.43 -4.02
C GLN A 98 -8.33 8.19 -5.49
N SER A 99 -9.49 8.69 -5.98
CA SER A 99 -9.87 8.57 -7.39
C SER A 99 -8.94 9.35 -8.31
N VAL A 100 -8.57 10.57 -7.95
CA VAL A 100 -7.63 11.39 -8.74
C VAL A 100 -6.28 10.69 -8.88
N PHE A 101 -5.72 10.21 -7.78
CA PHE A 101 -4.40 9.57 -7.80
C PHE A 101 -4.45 8.17 -8.42
N GLY A 102 -5.50 7.39 -8.13
CA GLY A 102 -5.69 6.06 -8.72
C GLY A 102 -5.92 6.11 -10.24
N LEU A 103 -6.75 7.04 -10.73
CA LEU A 103 -6.93 7.26 -12.17
C LEU A 103 -5.66 7.80 -12.81
N GLY A 104 -4.95 8.72 -12.17
CA GLY A 104 -3.67 9.24 -12.66
C GLY A 104 -2.66 8.12 -12.87
N ALA A 105 -2.51 7.22 -11.90
CA ALA A 105 -1.63 6.05 -12.01
C ALA A 105 -2.09 5.10 -13.13
N ALA A 106 -3.39 4.81 -13.21
CA ALA A 106 -3.96 3.93 -14.22
C ALA A 106 -3.75 4.46 -15.66
N ILE A 107 -3.99 5.76 -15.86
CA ILE A 107 -3.75 6.42 -17.15
C ILE A 107 -2.26 6.42 -17.48
N PHE A 108 -1.40 6.72 -16.51
CA PHE A 108 0.05 6.71 -16.72
C PHE A 108 0.54 5.32 -17.14
N LEU A 109 0.14 4.26 -16.45
CA LEU A 109 0.49 2.88 -16.81
C LEU A 109 -0.01 2.51 -18.19
N TYR A 110 -1.24 2.92 -18.56
CA TYR A 110 -1.82 2.65 -19.87
C TYR A 110 -1.06 3.36 -21.00
N VAL A 111 -0.80 4.65 -20.85
CA VAL A 111 -0.16 5.48 -21.89
C VAL A 111 1.32 5.12 -22.08
N THR A 112 1.98 4.71 -21.00
CA THR A 112 3.41 4.35 -21.04
C THR A 112 3.66 2.87 -21.28
N ALA A 113 2.62 2.04 -21.48
CA ALA A 113 2.76 0.62 -21.77
C ALA A 113 3.50 0.39 -23.11
N PRO A 114 4.69 -0.23 -23.12
CA PRO A 114 5.44 -0.46 -24.36
C PRO A 114 4.86 -1.59 -25.22
N SER A 115 4.04 -2.45 -24.63
CA SER A 115 3.45 -3.60 -25.32
C SER A 115 2.01 -3.83 -24.92
N ALA A 116 1.22 -4.47 -25.79
CA ALA A 116 -0.16 -4.85 -25.51
C ALA A 116 -0.27 -5.87 -24.35
N VAL A 117 0.78 -6.59 -24.05
CA VAL A 117 0.83 -7.59 -22.96
C VAL A 117 0.52 -6.92 -21.61
N GLU A 118 1.04 -5.73 -21.37
CA GLU A 118 0.87 -5.00 -20.11
C GLU A 118 -0.56 -4.49 -19.87
N THR A 119 -1.40 -4.47 -20.91
CA THR A 119 -2.81 -4.07 -20.86
C THR A 119 -3.77 -5.22 -21.12
N THR A 120 -3.26 -6.46 -21.06
CA THR A 120 -4.02 -7.69 -21.31
C THR A 120 -4.24 -8.42 -20.00
N LEU A 121 -5.49 -8.76 -19.71
CA LEU A 121 -5.83 -9.59 -18.57
C LEU A 121 -5.65 -11.07 -18.94
N ILE A 122 -4.83 -11.76 -18.16
CA ILE A 122 -4.59 -13.20 -18.32
C ILE A 122 -5.28 -13.93 -17.18
N LEU A 123 -6.07 -14.94 -17.55
CA LEU A 123 -6.79 -15.76 -16.57
C LEU A 123 -5.90 -16.94 -16.15
N PRO A 124 -5.48 -17.03 -14.86
CA PRO A 124 -4.50 -18.04 -14.42
C PRO A 124 -4.91 -19.49 -14.69
N ILE A 125 -6.22 -19.78 -14.70
CA ILE A 125 -6.77 -21.13 -14.90
C ILE A 125 -6.89 -21.47 -16.38
N LEU A 126 -7.10 -20.45 -17.23
CA LEU A 126 -7.28 -20.58 -18.67
C LEU A 126 -6.09 -19.96 -19.38
N LYS A 127 -4.96 -20.68 -19.44
CA LYS A 127 -3.69 -20.17 -19.95
C LYS A 127 -3.75 -19.55 -21.35
N ASP A 128 -4.65 -20.06 -22.20
CA ASP A 128 -4.84 -19.56 -23.57
C ASP A 128 -5.86 -18.40 -23.64
N ALA A 129 -6.54 -18.05 -22.54
CA ALA A 129 -7.52 -16.98 -22.49
C ALA A 129 -6.85 -15.66 -22.07
N SER A 130 -6.44 -14.90 -23.05
CA SER A 130 -5.98 -13.51 -22.88
C SER A 130 -7.05 -12.54 -23.36
N ILE A 131 -7.42 -11.59 -22.50
CA ILE A 131 -8.43 -10.59 -22.79
C ILE A 131 -7.75 -9.22 -22.93
N PRO A 132 -7.60 -8.70 -24.15
CA PRO A 132 -7.06 -7.35 -24.34
C PRO A 132 -8.07 -6.35 -23.79
N LEU A 133 -7.72 -5.69 -22.69
CA LEU A 133 -8.62 -4.77 -22.00
C LEU A 133 -8.76 -3.40 -22.68
N GLY A 134 -7.75 -3.00 -23.48
CA GLY A 134 -7.72 -1.67 -24.05
C GLY A 134 -7.92 -0.59 -22.98
N ILE A 135 -8.84 0.35 -23.21
CA ILE A 135 -9.17 1.40 -22.22
C ILE A 135 -9.81 0.83 -20.93
N GLY A 136 -10.36 -0.38 -20.97
CA GLY A 136 -10.88 -1.09 -19.80
C GLY A 136 -9.80 -1.38 -18.76
N PHE A 137 -8.52 -1.42 -19.18
CA PHE A 137 -7.39 -1.51 -18.26
C PHE A 137 -7.36 -0.36 -17.26
N VAL A 138 -7.64 0.86 -17.70
CA VAL A 138 -7.68 2.05 -16.82
C VAL A 138 -8.75 1.89 -15.75
N VAL A 139 -9.93 1.38 -16.14
CA VAL A 139 -11.06 1.16 -15.22
C VAL A 139 -10.72 0.07 -14.21
N LEU A 140 -10.20 -1.06 -14.68
CA LEU A 140 -9.79 -2.18 -13.81
C LEU A 140 -8.71 -1.74 -12.82
N THR A 141 -7.64 -1.12 -13.32
CA THR A 141 -6.51 -0.63 -12.50
C THR A 141 -6.99 0.35 -11.43
N TYR A 142 -7.86 1.29 -11.79
CA TYR A 142 -8.46 2.21 -10.85
C TYR A 142 -9.17 1.47 -9.69
N PHE A 143 -10.04 0.51 -10.02
CA PHE A 143 -10.76 -0.25 -9.00
C PHE A 143 -9.83 -1.11 -8.15
N VAL A 144 -8.79 -1.68 -8.73
CA VAL A 144 -7.82 -2.48 -7.99
C VAL A 144 -7.04 -1.60 -7.00
N ILE A 145 -6.50 -0.46 -7.44
CA ILE A 145 -5.72 0.43 -6.56
C ILE A 145 -6.59 1.00 -5.44
N VAL A 146 -7.74 1.60 -5.78
CA VAL A 146 -8.61 2.23 -4.78
C VAL A 146 -9.27 1.18 -3.90
N GLY A 147 -9.68 0.05 -4.47
CA GLY A 147 -10.29 -1.07 -3.74
C GLY A 147 -9.32 -1.68 -2.74
N SER A 148 -8.10 -2.02 -3.16
CA SER A 148 -7.06 -2.56 -2.27
C SER A 148 -6.68 -1.59 -1.15
N SER A 149 -6.57 -0.29 -1.46
CA SER A 149 -6.32 0.75 -0.47
C SER A 149 -7.38 0.76 0.63
N ASN A 150 -8.65 0.78 0.24
CA ASN A 150 -9.74 0.78 1.22
C ASN A 150 -9.90 -0.57 1.92
N ALA A 151 -9.63 -1.70 1.25
CA ALA A 151 -9.66 -3.02 1.86
C ALA A 151 -8.65 -3.16 3.01
N VAL A 152 -7.40 -2.76 2.79
CA VAL A 152 -6.38 -2.77 3.86
C VAL A 152 -6.77 -1.82 5.00
N ASN A 153 -7.32 -0.64 4.68
CA ASN A 153 -7.78 0.30 5.69
C ASN A 153 -8.94 -0.26 6.54
N LEU A 154 -9.87 -1.01 5.94
CA LEU A 154 -10.94 -1.69 6.67
C LEU A 154 -10.42 -2.85 7.53
N THR A 155 -9.33 -3.50 7.11
CA THR A 155 -8.71 -4.59 7.85
C THR A 155 -7.94 -4.10 9.08
N ASP A 156 -7.52 -2.83 9.11
CA ASP A 156 -6.74 -2.22 10.21
C ASP A 156 -7.63 -1.87 11.42
N GLY A 157 -8.40 -2.83 11.89
CA GLY A 157 -9.29 -2.68 13.05
C GLY A 157 -8.77 -3.31 14.35
N LEU A 158 -7.77 -4.20 14.27
CA LEU A 158 -7.21 -4.93 15.40
C LEU A 158 -5.68 -4.93 15.35
N ASP A 159 -5.06 -5.03 16.54
CA ASP A 159 -3.60 -5.03 16.72
C ASP A 159 -2.95 -6.12 15.86
N GLY A 160 -2.04 -5.75 14.97
CA GLY A 160 -1.30 -6.64 14.08
C GLY A 160 -2.09 -7.27 12.93
N LEU A 161 -3.41 -7.06 12.85
CA LEU A 161 -4.26 -7.76 11.89
C LEU A 161 -4.00 -7.33 10.44
N ALA A 162 -3.79 -6.06 10.16
CA ALA A 162 -3.62 -5.58 8.80
C ALA A 162 -2.19 -5.76 8.27
N ILE A 163 -1.20 -5.58 9.13
CA ILE A 163 0.20 -5.55 8.69
C ILE A 163 0.72 -6.92 8.25
N MET A 164 0.35 -8.00 8.94
CA MET A 164 0.84 -9.34 8.59
C MET A 164 0.32 -9.84 7.24
N PRO A 165 -0.99 -9.80 6.92
CA PRO A 165 -1.47 -10.09 5.57
C PRO A 165 -0.84 -9.20 4.49
N THR A 166 -0.63 -7.91 4.78
CA THR A 166 0.05 -6.99 3.86
C THR A 166 1.47 -7.45 3.53
N VAL A 167 2.23 -7.88 4.53
CA VAL A 167 3.58 -8.46 4.36
C VAL A 167 3.53 -9.73 3.52
N MET A 168 2.57 -10.63 3.80
CA MET A 168 2.43 -11.89 3.06
C MET A 168 2.07 -11.65 1.59
N VAL A 169 1.11 -10.77 1.32
CA VAL A 169 0.72 -10.40 -0.05
C VAL A 169 1.86 -9.68 -0.76
N GLY A 170 2.55 -8.76 -0.09
CA GLY A 170 3.74 -8.09 -0.62
C GLY A 170 4.85 -9.09 -0.99
N GLY A 171 5.03 -10.14 -0.18
CA GLY A 171 5.97 -11.23 -0.47
C GLY A 171 5.57 -12.05 -1.71
N ALA A 172 4.29 -12.41 -1.81
CA ALA A 172 3.76 -13.11 -2.99
C ALA A 172 3.91 -12.27 -4.26
N LEU A 173 3.52 -11.00 -4.21
CA LEU A 173 3.69 -10.07 -5.34
C LEU A 173 5.16 -9.87 -5.70
N GLY A 174 6.07 -9.83 -4.72
CA GLY A 174 7.51 -9.79 -4.98
C GLY A 174 8.02 -11.00 -5.77
N ILE A 175 7.49 -12.19 -5.47
CA ILE A 175 7.79 -13.40 -6.25
C ILE A 175 7.25 -13.25 -7.67
N PHE A 176 6.02 -12.78 -7.86
CA PHE A 176 5.47 -12.54 -9.20
C PHE A 176 6.28 -11.48 -9.96
N CYS A 177 6.68 -10.39 -9.33
CA CYS A 177 7.55 -9.38 -9.94
C CYS A 177 8.86 -10.01 -10.46
N TYR A 178 9.50 -10.85 -9.65
CA TYR A 178 10.73 -11.53 -10.03
C TYR A 178 10.53 -12.48 -11.21
N LEU A 179 9.48 -13.28 -11.18
CA LEU A 179 9.18 -14.28 -12.19
C LEU A 179 8.77 -13.63 -13.53
N SER A 180 7.82 -12.68 -13.50
CA SER A 180 7.35 -11.97 -14.69
C SER A 180 8.40 -11.01 -15.28
N GLY A 181 9.28 -10.48 -14.43
CA GLY A 181 10.38 -9.61 -14.85
C GLY A 181 11.60 -10.34 -15.43
N ASN A 182 11.62 -11.67 -15.42
CA ASN A 182 12.74 -12.47 -15.93
C ASN A 182 12.32 -13.32 -17.12
N VAL A 183 12.92 -13.08 -18.27
CA VAL A 183 12.60 -13.76 -19.54
C VAL A 183 12.62 -15.29 -19.41
N LYS A 184 13.65 -15.86 -18.75
CA LYS A 184 13.80 -17.32 -18.63
C LYS A 184 12.72 -17.95 -17.78
N PHE A 185 12.36 -17.29 -16.66
CA PHE A 185 11.31 -17.80 -15.79
C PHE A 185 9.92 -17.58 -16.39
N ALA A 186 9.71 -16.44 -17.04
CA ALA A 186 8.44 -16.15 -17.69
C ALA A 186 8.15 -17.19 -18.81
N ASP A 187 9.15 -17.48 -19.65
CA ASP A 187 9.05 -18.48 -20.71
C ASP A 187 8.83 -19.89 -20.15
N TYR A 188 9.61 -20.30 -19.14
CA TYR A 188 9.48 -21.62 -18.52
C TYR A 188 8.12 -21.84 -17.86
N LEU A 189 7.57 -20.81 -17.19
CA LEU A 189 6.29 -20.88 -16.48
C LEU A 189 5.08 -20.58 -17.37
N LEU A 190 5.32 -20.19 -18.64
CA LEU A 190 4.29 -19.76 -19.58
C LEU A 190 3.42 -18.61 -19.02
N ILE A 191 4.09 -17.65 -18.37
CA ILE A 191 3.49 -16.41 -17.90
C ILE A 191 3.99 -15.23 -18.73
N PRO A 192 3.28 -14.10 -18.76
CA PRO A 192 3.73 -12.92 -19.49
C PRO A 192 5.07 -12.41 -19.00
N TYR A 193 5.93 -12.05 -19.93
CA TYR A 193 7.13 -11.30 -19.60
C TYR A 193 6.82 -9.81 -19.58
N VAL A 194 7.04 -9.17 -18.42
CA VAL A 194 6.85 -7.72 -18.20
C VAL A 194 8.22 -7.08 -17.97
N PRO A 195 8.81 -6.43 -18.99
CA PRO A 195 10.13 -5.83 -18.88
C PRO A 195 10.19 -4.79 -17.77
N GLY A 196 11.15 -4.95 -16.84
CA GLY A 196 11.34 -4.02 -15.74
C GLY A 196 10.51 -4.30 -14.47
N ALA A 197 9.51 -5.20 -14.53
CA ALA A 197 8.72 -5.54 -13.34
C ALA A 197 9.58 -6.19 -12.24
N GLY A 198 10.64 -6.90 -12.61
CA GLY A 198 11.55 -7.55 -11.66
C GLY A 198 12.17 -6.60 -10.64
N GLU A 199 12.35 -5.33 -10.98
CA GLU A 199 12.92 -4.33 -10.09
C GLU A 199 11.99 -4.00 -8.89
N LEU A 200 10.70 -4.23 -9.04
CA LEU A 200 9.74 -4.06 -7.95
C LEU A 200 9.97 -5.00 -6.76
N ILE A 201 10.80 -6.04 -6.92
CA ILE A 201 11.19 -6.91 -5.80
C ILE A 201 11.91 -6.11 -4.70
N VAL A 202 12.65 -5.06 -5.06
CA VAL A 202 13.31 -4.17 -4.09
C VAL A 202 12.28 -3.44 -3.25
N PHE A 203 11.24 -2.89 -3.88
CA PHE A 203 10.13 -2.26 -3.18
C PHE A 203 9.37 -3.26 -2.29
N CYS A 204 9.07 -4.45 -2.81
CA CYS A 204 8.43 -5.52 -2.03
C CYS A 204 9.28 -5.93 -0.83
N GLY A 205 10.59 -6.08 -0.99
CA GLY A 205 11.53 -6.36 0.08
C GLY A 205 11.55 -5.25 1.15
N ALA A 206 11.53 -3.98 0.71
CA ALA A 206 11.43 -2.83 1.60
C ALA A 206 10.10 -2.82 2.38
N LEU A 207 8.98 -3.14 1.71
CA LEU A 207 7.66 -3.27 2.33
C LEU A 207 7.64 -4.38 3.38
N ILE A 208 8.17 -5.57 3.04
CA ILE A 208 8.26 -6.71 3.96
C ILE A 208 9.10 -6.34 5.19
N GLY A 209 10.29 -5.80 4.99
CA GLY A 209 11.18 -5.40 6.08
C GLY A 209 10.57 -4.33 6.98
N ALA A 210 9.98 -3.29 6.40
CA ALA A 210 9.29 -2.23 7.13
C ALA A 210 8.06 -2.76 7.89
N GLY A 211 7.28 -3.64 7.24
CA GLY A 211 6.09 -4.25 7.82
C GLY A 211 6.42 -5.16 9.00
N LEU A 212 7.41 -6.05 8.86
CA LEU A 212 7.87 -6.92 9.96
C LEU A 212 8.48 -6.12 11.11
N GLY A 213 9.26 -5.08 10.79
CA GLY A 213 9.81 -4.18 11.81
C GLY A 213 8.73 -3.40 12.55
N PHE A 214 7.65 -3.01 11.87
CA PHE A 214 6.50 -2.36 12.49
C PHE A 214 5.66 -3.35 13.30
N LEU A 215 5.45 -4.56 12.82
CA LEU A 215 4.70 -5.61 13.49
C LEU A 215 5.22 -5.87 14.91
N TRP A 216 6.53 -5.75 15.14
CA TRP A 216 7.13 -5.88 16.47
C TRP A 216 6.52 -4.95 17.52
N PHE A 217 6.09 -3.76 17.11
CA PHE A 217 5.48 -2.76 17.98
C PHE A 217 3.95 -2.73 17.88
N ASN A 218 3.37 -3.36 16.86
CA ASN A 218 1.93 -3.36 16.60
C ASN A 218 1.23 -4.68 17.01
N THR A 219 1.99 -5.73 17.41
CA THR A 219 1.41 -6.94 18.01
C THR A 219 0.73 -6.63 19.32
N TYR A 220 -0.31 -7.42 19.64
CA TYR A 220 -1.08 -7.26 20.89
C TYR A 220 -0.22 -7.47 22.15
N PRO A 221 -0.25 -6.56 23.14
CA PRO A 221 -0.91 -5.26 23.12
C PRO A 221 -0.09 -4.22 22.33
N ALA A 222 -0.72 -3.55 21.38
CA ALA A 222 -0.02 -2.65 20.46
C ALA A 222 0.55 -1.42 21.18
N GLN A 223 1.82 -1.11 20.93
CA GLN A 223 2.50 0.10 21.39
C GLN A 223 2.29 1.29 20.47
N VAL A 224 1.89 1.03 19.22
CA VAL A 224 1.59 2.04 18.19
C VAL A 224 0.63 1.47 17.16
N PHE A 225 -0.35 2.28 16.71
CA PHE A 225 -1.24 1.94 15.61
C PHE A 225 -0.72 2.46 14.29
N MET A 226 -1.00 1.71 13.21
CA MET A 226 -0.59 2.07 11.86
C MET A 226 -1.27 3.35 11.40
N GLY A 227 -2.59 3.44 11.60
CA GLY A 227 -3.42 4.55 11.16
C GLY A 227 -3.69 4.56 9.67
N ASP A 228 -4.55 5.50 9.25
CA ASP A 228 -4.92 5.65 7.84
C ASP A 228 -3.71 5.98 6.95
N VAL A 229 -2.67 6.61 7.50
CA VAL A 229 -1.38 6.86 6.82
C VAL A 229 -0.80 5.59 6.22
N GLY A 230 -0.67 4.54 7.05
CA GLY A 230 -0.07 3.28 6.61
C GLY A 230 -1.06 2.42 5.83
N ALA A 231 -2.27 2.29 6.33
CA ALA A 231 -3.26 1.37 5.79
C ALA A 231 -3.63 1.71 4.33
N LEU A 232 -3.93 2.99 4.04
CA LEU A 232 -4.25 3.42 2.68
C LEU A 232 -3.07 3.28 1.72
N ALA A 233 -1.89 3.64 2.19
CA ALA A 233 -0.67 3.60 1.38
C ALA A 233 -0.27 2.18 1.02
N LEU A 234 -0.24 1.27 2.00
CA LEU A 234 0.14 -0.12 1.78
C LEU A 234 -0.85 -0.83 0.87
N GLY A 235 -2.16 -0.61 1.07
CA GLY A 235 -3.17 -1.18 0.19
C GLY A 235 -3.05 -0.67 -1.26
N ALA A 236 -2.80 0.64 -1.45
CA ALA A 236 -2.57 1.21 -2.78
C ALA A 236 -1.28 0.67 -3.43
N ALA A 237 -0.21 0.49 -2.65
CA ALA A 237 1.03 -0.13 -3.12
C ALA A 237 0.79 -1.55 -3.65
N LEU A 238 0.12 -2.40 -2.84
CA LEU A 238 -0.21 -3.76 -3.25
C LEU A 238 -1.06 -3.79 -4.51
N GLY A 239 -2.11 -2.95 -4.57
CA GLY A 239 -2.96 -2.85 -5.76
C GLY A 239 -2.20 -2.39 -7.00
N THR A 240 -1.28 -1.43 -6.85
CA THR A 240 -0.45 -0.94 -7.96
C THR A 240 0.50 -2.01 -8.47
N ILE A 241 1.15 -2.75 -7.57
CA ILE A 241 2.04 -3.85 -7.97
C ILE A 241 1.25 -4.96 -8.66
N ALA A 242 0.08 -5.32 -8.11
CA ALA A 242 -0.76 -6.40 -8.65
C ALA A 242 -1.27 -6.14 -10.08
N VAL A 243 -1.43 -4.89 -10.50
CA VAL A 243 -1.82 -4.56 -11.88
C VAL A 243 -0.64 -4.46 -12.84
N ILE A 244 0.59 -4.41 -12.35
CA ILE A 244 1.80 -4.38 -13.18
C ILE A 244 2.25 -5.81 -13.53
N VAL A 245 2.06 -6.77 -12.62
CA VAL A 245 2.51 -8.17 -12.74
C VAL A 245 1.34 -9.11 -12.90
#